data_3d2e364e5d840499112e5cb5bf708794
#
_entry.id   3d2e364e5d840499112e5cb5bf708794
#
_cell.length_a   1.000
_cell.length_b   1.000
_cell.length_c   1.000
_cell.angle_alpha   90.00
_cell.angle_beta   90.00
_cell.angle_gamma   90.00
#
_symmetry.space_group_name_H-M   'P 1'
#
loop_
_entity.id
_entity.type
_entity.pdbx_description
1 polymer ?
#
loop_
_entity_poly.entity_id
_entity_poly.type
_entity_poly.pdbx_seq_one_letter_code
_entity_poly.pdbx_strand_id
1 'polypeptide(L)'
;MPSTKSGTPLDDLVRVLSLGEPSEYRSHTYINGESMYFPTGRVYGGQVIAQAVVAASKTVPHGRLPHSIHGYFVSAGDIRQDILFDVENLRDGKSFSSRRVNATQSQGSILTSISSFQEPNQQGVEFADAMPDDVPDPESLTSAKDLMTPFAEKSPFANFYATKSPFDIRHVGETLLMGADRKAVDADSGRQMVWMKADGKAEISQV
;
A
#
# COMPACT_ATOMS: atom_id res chain seq x y z
N MET A 1 6.60 1.30 -24.10
CA MET A 1 6.00 2.55 -23.58
C MET A 1 4.74 2.14 -22.85
N PRO A 2 4.55 2.46 -21.55
CA PRO A 2 3.30 2.13 -20.88
C PRO A 2 2.17 2.94 -21.51
N SER A 3 1.08 2.25 -21.80
CA SER A 3 -0.17 2.79 -22.36
C SER A 3 -0.70 3.91 -21.45
N THR A 4 -0.81 5.12 -21.97
CA THR A 4 -1.56 6.22 -21.34
C THR A 4 -3.04 5.91 -21.44
N LYS A 5 -3.58 5.09 -20.53
CA LYS A 5 -5.03 5.02 -20.32
C LYS A 5 -5.43 6.26 -19.51
N SER A 6 -6.42 6.99 -20.01
CA SER A 6 -6.99 8.20 -19.41
C SER A 6 -7.78 7.82 -18.14
N GLY A 7 -7.12 7.75 -17.03
CA GLY A 7 -7.70 7.54 -15.71
C GLY A 7 -7.10 8.51 -14.70
N THR A 8 -7.74 8.65 -13.55
CA THR A 8 -7.18 9.37 -12.40
C THR A 8 -6.02 8.56 -11.76
N PRO A 9 -5.15 9.17 -10.94
CA PRO A 9 -4.16 8.41 -10.17
C PRO A 9 -4.78 7.31 -9.30
N LEU A 10 -6.01 7.50 -8.81
CA LEU A 10 -6.73 6.49 -8.06
C LEU A 10 -7.17 5.32 -8.94
N ASP A 11 -7.61 5.56 -10.18
CA ASP A 11 -7.95 4.48 -11.13
C ASP A 11 -6.72 3.63 -11.45
N ASP A 12 -5.55 4.26 -11.58
CA ASP A 12 -4.29 3.54 -11.76
C ASP A 12 -3.94 2.67 -10.55
N LEU A 13 -4.14 3.15 -9.32
CA LEU A 13 -3.95 2.38 -8.11
C LEU A 13 -4.90 1.17 -8.05
N VAL A 14 -6.19 1.39 -8.29
CA VAL A 14 -7.20 0.31 -8.29
C VAL A 14 -6.86 -0.75 -9.34
N ARG A 15 -6.47 -0.32 -10.54
CA ARG A 15 -6.04 -1.24 -11.61
C ARG A 15 -4.84 -2.10 -11.20
N VAL A 16 -3.83 -1.49 -10.61
CA VAL A 16 -2.61 -2.20 -10.17
C VAL A 16 -2.89 -3.16 -9.02
N LEU A 17 -3.85 -2.82 -8.15
CA LEU A 17 -4.27 -3.69 -7.05
C LEU A 17 -5.19 -4.83 -7.51
N SER A 18 -5.84 -4.73 -8.67
CA SER A 18 -6.75 -5.78 -9.16
C SER A 18 -6.06 -7.09 -9.50
N LEU A 19 -4.76 -7.09 -9.72
CA LEU A 19 -3.92 -8.23 -10.09
C LEU A 19 -4.44 -9.05 -11.30
N GLY A 20 -3.59 -9.92 -11.82
CA GLY A 20 -3.96 -10.89 -12.87
C GLY A 20 -4.78 -12.07 -12.35
N GLU A 21 -5.12 -12.96 -13.27
CA GLU A 21 -5.81 -14.20 -12.94
C GLU A 21 -4.87 -15.18 -12.22
N PRO A 22 -5.35 -15.87 -11.19
CA PRO A 22 -4.60 -16.91 -10.50
C PRO A 22 -4.30 -18.10 -11.41
N SER A 23 -3.09 -18.64 -11.30
CA SER A 23 -2.72 -19.92 -11.89
C SER A 23 -2.19 -20.86 -10.82
N GLU A 24 -2.64 -22.11 -10.81
CA GLU A 24 -2.25 -23.09 -9.81
C GLU A 24 -1.18 -24.04 -10.35
N TYR A 25 -0.17 -24.27 -9.54
CA TYR A 25 0.81 -25.32 -9.79
C TYR A 25 1.23 -26.00 -8.48
N ARG A 26 0.99 -27.28 -8.34
CA ARG A 26 1.14 -28.06 -7.11
C ARG A 26 0.27 -27.48 -5.99
N SER A 27 0.87 -27.04 -4.86
CA SER A 27 0.18 -26.44 -3.70
C SER A 27 0.32 -24.92 -3.65
N HIS A 28 0.74 -24.30 -4.75
CA HIS A 28 0.97 -22.85 -4.85
C HIS A 28 0.04 -22.21 -5.87
N THR A 29 -0.34 -20.97 -5.58
CA THR A 29 -1.09 -20.12 -6.50
C THR A 29 -0.19 -18.96 -6.93
N TYR A 30 -0.03 -18.77 -8.24
CA TYR A 30 0.79 -17.73 -8.83
C TYR A 30 -0.09 -16.66 -9.46
N ILE A 31 0.19 -15.40 -9.14
CA ILE A 31 -0.57 -14.24 -9.61
C ILE A 31 0.42 -13.16 -10.04
N ASN A 32 0.22 -12.59 -11.24
CA ASN A 32 1.02 -11.47 -11.72
C ASN A 32 0.39 -10.14 -11.31
N GLY A 33 1.23 -9.17 -10.96
CA GLY A 33 0.85 -7.80 -10.66
C GLY A 33 1.73 -6.81 -11.41
N GLU A 34 1.12 -5.75 -11.94
CA GLU A 34 1.85 -4.63 -12.55
C GLU A 34 2.51 -3.76 -11.48
N SER A 35 3.56 -3.02 -11.86
CA SER A 35 4.19 -2.01 -11.01
C SER A 35 3.72 -0.60 -11.38
N MET A 36 3.41 0.23 -10.37
CA MET A 36 3.15 1.65 -10.57
C MET A 36 4.45 2.44 -10.75
N TYR A 37 4.33 3.54 -11.47
CA TYR A 37 5.41 4.51 -11.53
C TYR A 37 5.67 5.12 -10.14
N PHE A 38 6.96 5.17 -9.77
CA PHE A 38 7.44 5.92 -8.62
C PHE A 38 8.76 6.61 -8.96
N PRO A 39 9.00 7.87 -8.50
CA PRO A 39 10.13 8.69 -8.96
C PRO A 39 11.53 8.11 -8.73
N THR A 40 11.67 7.22 -7.76
CA THR A 40 12.95 6.57 -7.45
C THR A 40 13.34 5.47 -8.43
N GLY A 41 12.42 5.06 -9.34
CA GLY A 41 12.60 3.88 -10.19
C GLY A 41 12.44 2.54 -9.45
N ARG A 42 12.17 2.58 -8.15
CA ARG A 42 11.93 1.41 -7.30
C ARG A 42 10.45 1.27 -7.00
N VAL A 43 9.97 0.04 -6.94
CA VAL A 43 8.57 -0.22 -6.54
C VAL A 43 8.35 0.29 -5.12
N TYR A 44 7.25 1.02 -4.91
CA TYR A 44 6.87 1.48 -3.58
C TYR A 44 6.48 0.28 -2.70
N GLY A 45 7.10 0.19 -1.52
CA GLY A 45 6.88 -0.95 -0.62
C GLY A 45 5.43 -1.14 -0.20
N GLY A 46 4.68 -0.05 0.00
CA GLY A 46 3.25 -0.12 0.32
C GLY A 46 2.42 -0.74 -0.81
N GLN A 47 2.80 -0.54 -2.08
CA GLN A 47 2.17 -1.22 -3.22
C GLN A 47 2.41 -2.72 -3.16
N VAL A 48 3.66 -3.15 -2.97
CA VAL A 48 4.01 -4.57 -2.97
C VAL A 48 3.29 -5.31 -1.85
N ILE A 49 3.23 -4.73 -0.65
CA ILE A 49 2.56 -5.36 0.49
C ILE A 49 1.04 -5.41 0.30
N ALA A 50 0.43 -4.36 -0.28
CA ALA A 50 -1.00 -4.35 -0.61
C ALA A 50 -1.33 -5.40 -1.66
N GLN A 51 -0.54 -5.50 -2.74
CA GLN A 51 -0.71 -6.55 -3.76
C GLN A 51 -0.51 -7.96 -3.17
N ALA A 52 0.42 -8.15 -2.21
CA ALA A 52 0.59 -9.43 -1.52
C ALA A 52 -0.65 -9.81 -0.70
N VAL A 53 -1.28 -8.85 -0.02
CA VAL A 53 -2.56 -9.08 0.68
C VAL A 53 -3.67 -9.45 -0.30
N VAL A 54 -3.80 -8.72 -1.42
CA VAL A 54 -4.78 -9.03 -2.47
C VAL A 54 -4.54 -10.43 -3.06
N ALA A 55 -3.29 -10.77 -3.39
CA ALA A 55 -2.94 -12.10 -3.88
C ALA A 55 -3.34 -13.21 -2.90
N ALA A 56 -3.02 -13.02 -1.61
CA ALA A 56 -3.42 -13.95 -0.56
C ALA A 56 -4.96 -14.04 -0.42
N SER A 57 -5.66 -12.90 -0.49
CA SER A 57 -7.13 -12.83 -0.39
C SER A 57 -7.85 -13.63 -1.47
N LYS A 58 -7.29 -13.68 -2.69
CA LYS A 58 -7.84 -14.48 -3.81
C LYS A 58 -7.78 -16.00 -3.56
N THR A 59 -7.07 -16.46 -2.54
CA THR A 59 -6.87 -17.90 -2.23
C THR A 59 -7.57 -18.37 -0.96
N VAL A 60 -8.18 -17.48 -0.19
CA VAL A 60 -8.90 -17.84 1.04
C VAL A 60 -10.40 -18.08 0.77
N PRO A 61 -11.11 -18.81 1.62
CA PRO A 61 -12.55 -18.93 1.53
C PRO A 61 -13.25 -17.56 1.49
N HIS A 62 -14.30 -17.46 0.70
CA HIS A 62 -15.06 -16.22 0.54
C HIS A 62 -15.54 -15.66 1.88
N GLY A 63 -15.46 -14.34 2.02
CA GLY A 63 -15.90 -13.62 3.22
C GLY A 63 -14.86 -13.50 4.33
N ARG A 64 -13.71 -14.17 4.22
CA ARG A 64 -12.61 -13.98 5.17
C ARG A 64 -11.86 -12.69 4.89
N LEU A 65 -11.69 -11.88 5.94
CA LEU A 65 -11.02 -10.60 5.86
C LEU A 65 -9.60 -10.68 6.44
N PRO A 66 -8.62 -9.98 5.84
CA PRO A 66 -7.28 -9.89 6.39
C PRO A 66 -7.34 -9.12 7.72
N HIS A 67 -6.66 -9.61 8.75
CA HIS A 67 -6.56 -8.92 10.04
C HIS A 67 -5.12 -8.72 10.51
N SER A 68 -4.17 -9.42 9.91
CA SER A 68 -2.75 -9.19 10.19
C SER A 68 -1.88 -9.57 9.01
N ILE A 69 -0.77 -8.84 8.87
CA ILE A 69 0.32 -9.16 7.96
C ILE A 69 1.65 -8.85 8.62
N HIS A 70 2.60 -9.76 8.44
CA HIS A 70 3.99 -9.54 8.76
C HIS A 70 4.84 -9.84 7.53
N GLY A 71 5.73 -8.92 7.17
CA GLY A 71 6.55 -9.08 5.96
C GLY A 71 7.92 -8.45 6.09
N TYR A 72 8.87 -9.04 5.35
CA TYR A 72 10.23 -8.51 5.18
C TYR A 72 10.44 -8.09 3.74
N PHE A 73 10.83 -6.82 3.55
CA PHE A 73 11.39 -6.37 2.29
C PHE A 73 12.81 -6.92 2.16
N VAL A 74 13.02 -7.74 1.13
CA VAL A 74 14.28 -8.47 0.93
C VAL A 74 15.20 -7.69 0.01
N SER A 75 14.66 -7.15 -1.10
CA SER A 75 15.40 -6.33 -2.05
C SER A 75 14.51 -5.27 -2.69
N ALA A 76 15.13 -4.29 -3.36
CA ALA A 76 14.40 -3.25 -4.06
C ALA A 76 13.79 -3.78 -5.36
N GLY A 77 12.48 -3.59 -5.56
CA GLY A 77 11.82 -3.89 -6.83
C GLY A 77 12.06 -2.82 -7.89
N ASP A 78 12.06 -3.20 -9.17
CA ASP A 78 12.16 -2.34 -10.35
C ASP A 78 10.76 -2.07 -10.91
N ILE A 79 10.37 -0.77 -11.03
CA ILE A 79 9.05 -0.38 -11.58
C ILE A 79 8.84 -0.77 -13.04
N ARG A 80 9.88 -1.18 -13.76
CA ARG A 80 9.80 -1.60 -15.16
C ARG A 80 9.46 -3.08 -15.35
N GLN A 81 9.36 -3.82 -14.26
CA GLN A 81 9.08 -5.25 -14.24
C GLN A 81 7.76 -5.53 -13.51
N ASP A 82 7.03 -6.50 -13.99
CA ASP A 82 5.91 -7.08 -13.26
C ASP A 82 6.41 -7.86 -12.04
N ILE A 83 5.52 -8.06 -11.08
CA ILE A 83 5.80 -8.79 -9.85
C ILE A 83 5.02 -10.11 -9.90
N LEU A 84 5.71 -11.22 -9.70
CA LEU A 84 5.08 -12.51 -9.50
C LEU A 84 4.87 -12.76 -8.01
N PHE A 85 3.62 -12.93 -7.60
CA PHE A 85 3.21 -13.31 -6.26
C PHE A 85 2.99 -14.83 -6.22
N ASP A 86 3.84 -15.53 -5.48
CA ASP A 86 3.73 -16.96 -5.16
C ASP A 86 3.04 -17.10 -3.80
N VAL A 87 1.82 -17.60 -3.80
CA VAL A 87 0.98 -17.77 -2.61
C VAL A 87 0.94 -19.24 -2.21
N GLU A 88 1.40 -19.51 -0.99
CA GLU A 88 1.34 -20.81 -0.34
C GLU A 88 0.20 -20.84 0.69
N ASN A 89 -0.66 -21.84 0.59
CA ASN A 89 -1.69 -22.10 1.58
C ASN A 89 -1.09 -22.81 2.80
N LEU A 90 -0.85 -22.06 3.90
CA LEU A 90 -0.29 -22.63 5.11
C LEU A 90 -1.34 -23.36 5.92
N ARG A 91 -2.56 -22.81 6.00
CA ARG A 91 -3.65 -23.39 6.79
C ARG A 91 -5.00 -22.78 6.42
N ASP A 92 -6.02 -23.64 6.38
CA ASP A 92 -7.43 -23.28 6.45
C ASP A 92 -8.07 -23.98 7.66
N GLY A 93 -8.34 -23.20 8.70
CA GLY A 93 -9.09 -23.64 9.87
C GLY A 93 -10.56 -23.24 9.80
N LYS A 94 -11.32 -23.52 10.87
CA LYS A 94 -12.76 -23.18 10.94
C LYS A 94 -13.00 -21.68 10.82
N SER A 95 -12.23 -20.83 11.52
CA SER A 95 -12.43 -19.37 11.58
C SER A 95 -11.26 -18.57 11.02
N PHE A 96 -10.09 -19.18 10.82
CA PHE A 96 -8.87 -18.51 10.38
C PHE A 96 -8.23 -19.22 9.20
N SER A 97 -7.62 -18.43 8.30
CA SER A 97 -6.73 -18.88 7.25
C SER A 97 -5.38 -18.19 7.37
N SER A 98 -4.32 -18.87 6.97
CA SER A 98 -2.97 -18.30 6.91
C SER A 98 -2.36 -18.53 5.54
N ARG A 99 -1.73 -17.51 4.99
CA ARG A 99 -1.07 -17.53 3.68
C ARG A 99 0.35 -16.99 3.80
N ARG A 100 1.29 -17.64 3.14
CA ARG A 100 2.61 -17.07 2.86
C ARG A 100 2.60 -16.53 1.44
N VAL A 101 3.15 -15.34 1.25
CA VAL A 101 3.34 -14.75 -0.07
C VAL A 101 4.81 -14.40 -0.27
N ASN A 102 5.37 -14.85 -1.37
CA ASN A 102 6.68 -14.43 -1.84
C ASN A 102 6.52 -13.63 -3.13
N ALA A 103 6.85 -12.33 -3.09
CA ALA A 103 6.81 -11.46 -4.25
C ALA A 103 8.19 -11.41 -4.90
N THR A 104 8.26 -11.72 -6.20
CA THR A 104 9.53 -11.87 -6.93
C THR A 104 9.53 -11.08 -8.22
N GLN A 105 10.72 -10.66 -8.62
CA GLN A 105 11.05 -10.16 -9.96
C GLN A 105 12.27 -10.93 -10.49
N SER A 106 12.79 -10.58 -11.67
CA SER A 106 13.90 -11.30 -12.31
C SER A 106 15.16 -11.43 -11.44
N GLN A 107 15.41 -10.46 -10.54
CA GLN A 107 16.54 -10.45 -9.62
C GLN A 107 16.31 -11.29 -8.35
N GLY A 108 15.13 -11.88 -8.17
CA GLY A 108 14.76 -12.68 -7.01
C GLY A 108 13.66 -12.06 -6.14
N SER A 109 13.60 -12.48 -4.87
CA SER A 109 12.58 -12.03 -3.92
C SER A 109 12.75 -10.54 -3.56
N ILE A 110 11.65 -9.80 -3.61
CA ILE A 110 11.56 -8.40 -3.16
C ILE A 110 10.80 -8.26 -1.85
N LEU A 111 9.84 -9.18 -1.57
CA LEU A 111 9.08 -9.24 -0.33
C LEU A 111 8.77 -10.70 0.01
N THR A 112 8.88 -11.06 1.28
CA THR A 112 8.30 -12.28 1.84
C THR A 112 7.38 -11.91 2.99
N SER A 113 6.15 -12.44 2.99
CA SER A 113 5.16 -12.10 4.02
C SER A 113 4.30 -13.29 4.43
N ILE A 114 3.74 -13.20 5.64
CA ILE A 114 2.69 -14.09 6.12
C ILE A 114 1.50 -13.23 6.53
N SER A 115 0.32 -13.59 6.03
CA SER A 115 -0.95 -12.93 6.34
C SER A 115 -1.90 -13.89 7.00
N SER A 116 -2.68 -13.38 7.95
CA SER A 116 -3.77 -14.10 8.58
C SER A 116 -5.11 -13.45 8.23
N PHE A 117 -6.08 -14.30 7.97
CA PHE A 117 -7.46 -13.95 7.61
C PHE A 117 -8.42 -14.58 8.58
N GLN A 118 -9.52 -13.89 8.87
CA GLN A 118 -10.56 -14.39 9.76
C GLN A 118 -11.95 -14.17 9.19
N GLU A 119 -12.89 -14.98 9.66
CA GLU A 119 -14.31 -14.69 9.45
C GLU A 119 -14.71 -13.42 10.22
N PRO A 120 -15.60 -12.58 9.66
CA PRO A 120 -16.07 -11.37 10.33
C PRO A 120 -16.81 -11.69 11.63
N ASN A 121 -16.99 -10.68 12.48
CA ASN A 121 -17.78 -10.75 13.71
C ASN A 121 -17.30 -11.79 14.73
N GLN A 122 -15.99 -12.06 14.80
CA GLN A 122 -15.43 -12.90 15.86
C GLN A 122 -15.66 -12.24 17.23
N GLN A 123 -16.15 -13.03 18.18
CA GLN A 123 -16.29 -12.58 19.58
C GLN A 123 -14.91 -12.54 20.24
N GLY A 124 -14.65 -11.53 21.04
CA GLY A 124 -13.35 -11.39 21.74
C GLY A 124 -13.29 -10.15 22.61
N VAL A 125 -12.12 -9.93 23.20
CA VAL A 125 -11.82 -8.69 23.91
C VAL A 125 -11.49 -7.62 22.87
N GLU A 126 -12.18 -6.48 22.95
CA GLU A 126 -11.93 -5.31 22.12
C GLU A 126 -11.06 -4.31 22.90
N PHE A 127 -9.99 -3.86 22.27
CA PHE A 127 -9.08 -2.84 22.80
C PHE A 127 -8.59 -1.95 21.68
N ALA A 128 -8.64 -0.64 21.92
CA ALA A 128 -8.02 0.35 21.05
C ALA A 128 -7.55 1.54 21.90
N ASP A 129 -6.39 2.09 21.56
CA ASP A 129 -5.95 3.35 22.12
C ASP A 129 -6.87 4.49 21.64
N ALA A 130 -7.13 5.44 22.53
CA ALA A 130 -7.88 6.64 22.16
C ALA A 130 -7.09 7.48 21.15
N MET A 131 -7.81 8.09 20.20
CA MET A 131 -7.22 9.09 19.33
C MET A 131 -6.78 10.29 20.18
N PRO A 132 -5.59 10.89 19.92
CA PRO A 132 -5.17 12.10 20.62
C PRO A 132 -6.19 13.24 20.45
N ASP A 133 -6.47 13.99 21.54
CA ASP A 133 -7.53 15.01 21.56
C ASP A 133 -7.17 16.29 20.76
N ASP A 134 -5.87 16.52 20.51
CA ASP A 134 -5.32 17.73 19.90
C ASP A 134 -5.00 17.60 18.40
N VAL A 135 -5.56 16.60 17.73
CA VAL A 135 -5.34 16.39 16.28
C VAL A 135 -6.24 17.35 15.49
N PRO A 136 -5.67 18.27 14.68
CA PRO A 136 -6.45 19.20 13.87
C PRO A 136 -7.34 18.48 12.85
N ASP A 137 -8.48 19.11 12.51
CA ASP A 137 -9.33 18.66 11.41
C ASP A 137 -8.53 18.63 10.11
N PRO A 138 -8.59 17.53 9.32
CA PRO A 138 -7.82 17.39 8.09
C PRO A 138 -8.12 18.53 7.08
N GLU A 139 -9.33 19.02 7.00
CA GLU A 139 -9.67 20.09 6.05
C GLU A 139 -9.08 21.46 6.45
N SER A 140 -8.58 21.61 7.68
CA SER A 140 -7.82 22.78 8.12
C SER A 140 -6.34 22.74 7.71
N LEU A 141 -5.85 21.60 7.25
CA LEU A 141 -4.45 21.37 6.90
C LEU A 141 -4.23 21.47 5.38
N THR A 142 -3.08 21.99 4.97
CA THR A 142 -2.69 22.05 3.56
C THR A 142 -2.31 20.66 3.05
N SER A 143 -2.82 20.27 1.88
CA SER A 143 -2.51 18.97 1.28
C SER A 143 -1.05 18.90 0.81
N ALA A 144 -0.46 17.70 0.81
CA ALA A 144 0.86 17.47 0.21
C ALA A 144 0.88 17.84 -1.28
N LYS A 145 -0.23 17.68 -1.99
CA LYS A 145 -0.40 18.10 -3.39
C LYS A 145 -0.17 19.60 -3.55
N ASP A 146 -0.86 20.42 -2.75
CA ASP A 146 -0.75 21.89 -2.82
C ASP A 146 0.64 22.36 -2.40
N LEU A 147 1.21 21.74 -1.36
CA LEU A 147 2.56 22.04 -0.89
C LEU A 147 3.65 21.74 -1.95
N MET A 148 3.47 20.67 -2.72
CA MET A 148 4.46 20.21 -3.71
C MET A 148 4.29 20.85 -5.09
N THR A 149 3.11 21.40 -5.42
CA THR A 149 2.82 22.00 -6.73
C THR A 149 3.85 23.07 -7.15
N PRO A 150 4.31 24.01 -6.29
CA PRO A 150 5.31 25.02 -6.68
C PRO A 150 6.68 24.43 -7.07
N PHE A 151 6.95 23.20 -6.71
CA PHE A 151 8.22 22.51 -6.93
C PHE A 151 8.12 21.42 -8.02
N ALA A 152 6.95 21.18 -8.60
CA ALA A 152 6.68 20.07 -9.51
C ALA A 152 7.58 20.07 -10.75
N GLU A 153 7.91 21.23 -11.32
CA GLU A 153 8.80 21.33 -12.48
C GLU A 153 10.27 21.05 -12.14
N LYS A 154 10.66 21.24 -10.89
CA LYS A 154 12.07 21.14 -10.44
C LYS A 154 12.42 19.79 -9.82
N SER A 155 11.42 19.00 -9.42
CA SER A 155 11.63 17.75 -8.71
C SER A 155 10.64 16.67 -9.18
N PRO A 156 11.14 15.53 -9.71
CA PRO A 156 10.28 14.38 -10.05
C PRO A 156 9.45 13.89 -8.86
N PHE A 157 9.96 14.04 -7.64
CA PHE A 157 9.26 13.67 -6.42
C PHE A 157 8.11 14.64 -6.12
N ALA A 158 8.36 15.95 -6.21
CA ALA A 158 7.30 16.94 -6.06
C ALA A 158 6.24 16.81 -7.16
N ASN A 159 6.66 16.55 -8.41
CA ASN A 159 5.74 16.27 -9.51
C ASN A 159 4.83 15.06 -9.23
N PHE A 160 5.40 14.00 -8.67
CA PHE A 160 4.60 12.82 -8.29
C PHE A 160 3.49 13.18 -7.29
N TYR A 161 3.82 13.86 -6.21
CA TYR A 161 2.81 14.27 -5.22
C TYR A 161 1.79 15.27 -5.78
N ALA A 162 2.23 16.20 -6.61
CA ALA A 162 1.36 17.21 -7.20
C ALA A 162 0.35 16.65 -8.23
N THR A 163 0.74 15.57 -8.96
CA THR A 163 -0.01 15.18 -10.17
C THR A 163 -0.35 13.69 -10.28
N LYS A 164 0.32 12.82 -9.51
CA LYS A 164 0.24 11.35 -9.67
C LYS A 164 -0.02 10.59 -8.38
N SER A 165 -0.07 11.26 -7.24
CA SER A 165 -0.45 10.61 -5.98
C SER A 165 -1.92 10.22 -6.01
N PRO A 166 -2.28 8.96 -5.70
CA PRO A 166 -3.65 8.52 -5.59
C PRO A 166 -4.30 8.89 -4.24
N PHE A 167 -3.55 9.56 -3.36
CA PHE A 167 -3.97 9.91 -2.02
C PHE A 167 -3.88 11.41 -1.78
N ASP A 168 -4.89 11.98 -1.12
CA ASP A 168 -4.79 13.26 -0.42
C ASP A 168 -4.12 13.00 0.93
N ILE A 169 -2.94 13.57 1.11
CA ILE A 169 -2.08 13.41 2.29
C ILE A 169 -1.93 14.76 2.96
N ARG A 170 -2.21 14.83 4.27
CA ARG A 170 -2.11 16.06 5.05
C ARG A 170 -1.37 15.77 6.35
N HIS A 171 -0.22 16.41 6.50
CA HIS A 171 0.64 16.24 7.66
C HIS A 171 0.17 17.14 8.80
N VAL A 172 0.14 16.59 10.02
CA VAL A 172 -0.06 17.36 11.24
C VAL A 172 1.31 17.86 11.70
N GLY A 173 1.48 19.18 11.67
CA GLY A 173 2.77 19.80 11.95
C GLY A 173 3.72 19.79 10.75
N GLU A 174 4.99 19.99 11.03
CA GLU A 174 6.03 20.03 10.00
C GLU A 174 6.38 18.63 9.49
N THR A 175 6.67 18.52 8.20
CA THR A 175 7.00 17.24 7.57
C THR A 175 8.45 17.23 7.10
N LEU A 176 9.12 16.07 7.23
CA LEU A 176 10.45 15.82 6.68
C LEU A 176 10.52 16.05 5.15
N LEU A 177 9.37 15.99 4.46
CA LEU A 177 9.29 16.21 3.01
C LEU A 177 9.51 17.70 2.63
N MET A 178 9.22 18.64 3.56
CA MET A 178 9.26 20.09 3.32
C MET A 178 10.42 20.78 4.04
N GLY A 179 11.05 20.13 5.00
CA GLY A 179 12.07 20.76 5.85
C GLY A 179 13.46 20.69 5.24
N ALA A 180 13.94 21.83 4.70
CA ALA A 180 15.39 22.05 4.53
C ALA A 180 16.10 22.11 5.89
N ASP A 181 15.37 22.43 6.96
CA ASP A 181 15.85 22.48 8.35
C ASP A 181 15.33 21.28 9.12
N ARG A 182 16.19 20.27 9.30
CA ARG A 182 15.91 19.08 10.14
C ARG A 182 15.64 19.41 11.62
N LYS A 183 15.59 20.68 12.00
CA LYS A 183 15.31 21.15 13.36
C LYS A 183 13.82 21.22 13.69
N ALA A 184 12.97 21.09 12.70
CA ALA A 184 11.54 21.32 12.84
C ALA A 184 10.70 20.06 13.10
N VAL A 185 11.30 18.88 13.06
CA VAL A 185 10.65 17.68 13.59
C VAL A 185 10.83 17.71 15.09
N ASP A 186 9.73 17.68 15.84
CA ASP A 186 9.76 17.52 17.29
C ASP A 186 10.46 16.19 17.62
N ALA A 187 11.78 16.26 17.72
CA ALA A 187 12.66 15.12 17.94
C ALA A 187 12.39 14.45 19.31
N ASP A 188 11.74 15.19 20.22
CA ASP A 188 11.48 14.69 21.57
C ASP A 188 10.28 13.74 21.60
N SER A 189 9.29 13.90 20.72
CA SER A 189 8.11 13.03 20.72
C SER A 189 8.31 11.75 19.93
N GLY A 190 9.19 11.76 18.91
CA GLY A 190 9.34 10.65 17.96
C GLY A 190 8.05 10.28 17.19
N ARG A 191 7.03 11.15 17.24
CA ARG A 191 5.73 10.94 16.63
C ARG A 191 5.54 11.80 15.39
N GLN A 192 4.94 11.21 14.37
CA GLN A 192 4.46 11.93 13.19
C GLN A 192 3.02 11.51 12.93
N MET A 193 2.14 12.47 12.76
CA MET A 193 0.73 12.23 12.45
C MET A 193 0.42 12.71 11.04
N VAL A 194 -0.39 11.93 10.35
CA VAL A 194 -0.76 12.18 8.96
C VAL A 194 -2.20 11.75 8.75
N TRP A 195 -2.99 12.62 8.14
CA TRP A 195 -4.27 12.27 7.55
C TRP A 195 -4.07 11.79 6.12
N MET A 196 -4.72 10.70 5.75
CA MET A 196 -4.64 10.14 4.41
C MET A 196 -6.00 9.61 3.98
N LYS A 197 -6.45 10.02 2.80
CA LYS A 197 -7.64 9.47 2.14
C LYS A 197 -7.37 9.25 0.65
N ALA A 198 -8.14 8.36 0.01
CA ALA A 198 -8.13 8.24 -1.44
C ALA A 198 -8.56 9.56 -2.11
N ASP A 199 -7.81 10.04 -3.11
CA ASP A 199 -8.12 11.27 -3.85
C ASP A 199 -9.05 10.94 -5.02
N GLY A 200 -10.33 10.73 -4.71
CA GLY A 200 -11.38 10.42 -5.67
C GLY A 200 -12.42 9.43 -5.15
N LYS A 201 -13.23 8.93 -6.07
CA LYS A 201 -14.23 7.89 -5.79
C LYS A 201 -13.76 6.58 -6.41
N ALA A 202 -13.65 5.53 -5.63
CA ALA A 202 -13.42 4.17 -6.09
C ALA A 202 -14.55 3.28 -5.56
N GLU A 203 -14.98 2.31 -6.36
CA GLU A 203 -15.81 1.23 -5.85
C GLU A 203 -14.92 0.33 -4.99
N ILE A 204 -15.26 0.23 -3.71
CA ILE A 204 -14.59 -0.69 -2.80
C ILE A 204 -15.27 -2.05 -2.98
N SER A 205 -14.64 -2.92 -3.75
CA SER A 205 -14.98 -4.34 -3.70
C SER A 205 -14.28 -4.95 -2.48
N GLN A 206 -15.00 -5.77 -1.70
CA GLN A 206 -14.30 -6.69 -0.83
C GLN A 206 -13.49 -7.63 -1.72
N VAL A 207 -12.20 -7.65 -1.50
CA VAL A 207 -11.27 -8.52 -2.22
C VAL A 207 -11.59 -9.96 -1.95
#